data_ff463def9a54b9faea651b53e94dcc1e
#
_entry.id   ff463def9a54b9faea651b53e94dcc1e
#
_cell.length_a   1.000
_cell.length_b   1.000
_cell.length_c   1.000
_cell.angle_alpha   90.00
_cell.angle_beta   90.00
_cell.angle_gamma   90.00
#
_symmetry.space_group_name_H-M   'P 1'
#
loop_
_entity.id
_entity.type
_entity.pdbx_description
1 polymer ?
#
loop_
_entity_poly.entity_id
_entity_poly.type
_entity_poly.pdbx_seq_one_letter_code
_entity_poly.pdbx_strand_id
1 'polypeptide(L)'
;YMTSYPRTEGAREWEKVLDPRPWLYQTPEQILIKASNGASDFGNKFGQPLICGSLLTFEHTENDKKYAYDKVIMLAGGVGFANMRDALKGDPEPGEKVVVIGGDNYRIGMGGGAVSSVNTGQYTSGIELNAVQRANPEMQKRAANVIRAIAESDENPIVSIHDHGAGGHLNCLSELVEATGGHIDMSKLPIGDPTLSAKEIVGNESQERMGLLMKEEDVARVKRIADRERAPMYVVGETTNDMKFVFEQADGVKPIDIKLEYMFGKPPRTVMTDHTVTESYQPVVYKESELHHYLENVLQLEAVACKDWLTNKVDRSVTGKIARQQCQGELQLPLSDLGAVA
;
A
#
# COMPACT_ATOMS: atom_id res chain seq x y z
N TYR A 1 11.61 -16.90 -17.88
CA TYR A 1 10.26 -17.10 -17.38
C TYR A 1 10.26 -18.17 -16.32
N MET A 2 9.81 -17.83 -15.15
CA MET A 2 9.69 -18.79 -14.06
C MET A 2 8.34 -18.62 -13.38
N THR A 3 7.70 -19.73 -13.14
CA THR A 3 6.45 -19.80 -12.41
C THR A 3 6.50 -21.02 -11.51
N SER A 4 6.02 -20.92 -10.33
CA SER A 4 5.87 -22.04 -9.43
C SER A 4 4.61 -22.83 -9.71
N TYR A 5 3.95 -22.49 -10.74
CA TYR A 5 2.73 -23.11 -11.16
C TYR A 5 2.93 -23.85 -12.48
N PRO A 6 2.86 -25.09 -12.54
CA PRO A 6 2.59 -26.08 -11.49
C PRO A 6 3.69 -26.12 -10.41
N ARG A 7 3.43 -26.83 -9.33
CA ARG A 7 4.33 -26.93 -8.15
C ARG A 7 5.72 -27.49 -8.46
N THR A 8 5.88 -28.09 -9.60
CA THR A 8 7.16 -28.62 -10.08
C THR A 8 7.70 -27.65 -11.12
N GLU A 9 8.81 -27.01 -10.80
CA GLU A 9 9.51 -26.13 -11.72
C GLU A 9 9.95 -26.87 -12.98
N GLY A 10 9.86 -26.21 -14.14
CA GLY A 10 10.20 -26.80 -15.44
C GLY A 10 9.23 -27.86 -15.89
N ALA A 11 8.05 -27.98 -15.28
CA ALA A 11 7.06 -28.98 -15.68
C ALA A 11 6.37 -28.68 -17.00
N ARG A 12 6.42 -27.42 -17.44
CA ARG A 12 5.89 -27.00 -18.74
C ARG A 12 6.99 -26.95 -19.77
N GLU A 13 6.65 -27.26 -21.01
CA GLU A 13 7.57 -27.35 -22.13
C GLU A 13 8.42 -26.08 -22.35
N TRP A 14 7.83 -24.91 -22.16
CA TRP A 14 8.49 -23.62 -22.34
C TRP A 14 9.23 -23.11 -21.12
N GLU A 15 9.10 -23.74 -19.97
CA GLU A 15 9.75 -23.33 -18.74
C GLU A 15 11.23 -23.70 -18.75
N LYS A 16 12.02 -22.76 -18.28
CA LYS A 16 13.42 -23.03 -17.97
C LYS A 16 13.60 -22.91 -16.46
N VAL A 17 14.20 -23.92 -15.85
CA VAL A 17 14.63 -23.84 -14.46
C VAL A 17 15.82 -22.91 -14.39
N LEU A 18 15.72 -21.88 -13.56
CA LEU A 18 16.77 -20.86 -13.39
C LEU A 18 17.35 -20.95 -11.99
N ASP A 19 18.55 -20.36 -11.82
CA ASP A 19 19.16 -20.32 -10.52
C ASP A 19 18.27 -19.61 -9.49
N PRO A 20 18.13 -20.19 -8.27
CA PRO A 20 17.34 -19.57 -7.23
C PRO A 20 17.93 -18.22 -6.81
N ARG A 21 17.06 -17.28 -6.45
CA ARG A 21 17.49 -16.02 -5.85
C ARG A 21 18.08 -16.29 -4.47
N PRO A 22 19.06 -15.49 -4.01
CA PRO A 22 19.82 -15.84 -2.82
C PRO A 22 18.99 -15.88 -1.53
N TRP A 23 18.04 -14.96 -1.33
CA TRP A 23 17.17 -14.95 -0.15
C TRP A 23 16.14 -13.83 -0.20
N LEU A 24 15.17 -13.84 0.73
CA LEU A 24 13.98 -12.95 0.76
C LEU A 24 13.01 -13.12 -0.41
N TYR A 25 13.31 -14.00 -1.33
CA TYR A 25 12.43 -14.29 -2.44
C TYR A 25 11.42 -15.37 -2.07
N GLN A 26 10.24 -15.24 -2.61
CA GLN A 26 9.18 -16.23 -2.55
C GLN A 26 9.03 -16.88 -3.91
N THR A 27 8.60 -18.14 -3.93
CA THR A 27 8.21 -18.75 -5.20
C THR A 27 6.96 -18.08 -5.74
N PRO A 28 6.71 -18.08 -7.06
CA PRO A 28 5.48 -17.55 -7.65
C PRO A 28 4.20 -18.11 -7.01
N GLU A 29 4.18 -19.40 -6.67
CA GLU A 29 3.04 -20.02 -5.95
C GLU A 29 2.84 -19.36 -4.56
N GLN A 30 3.92 -19.20 -3.81
CA GLN A 30 3.85 -18.57 -2.47
C GLN A 30 3.41 -17.10 -2.55
N ILE A 31 3.86 -16.38 -3.56
CA ILE A 31 3.44 -15.01 -3.80
C ILE A 31 1.94 -14.96 -4.09
N LEU A 32 1.45 -15.82 -4.98
CA LEU A 32 0.03 -15.90 -5.32
C LEU A 32 -0.84 -16.20 -4.10
N ILE A 33 -0.46 -17.20 -3.31
CA ILE A 33 -1.18 -17.58 -2.08
C ILE A 33 -1.21 -16.41 -1.09
N LYS A 34 -0.06 -15.82 -0.80
CA LYS A 34 0.06 -14.74 0.18
C LYS A 34 -0.65 -13.47 -0.27
N ALA A 35 -0.53 -13.09 -1.54
CA ALA A 35 -1.22 -11.94 -2.10
C ALA A 35 -2.75 -12.11 -2.06
N SER A 36 -3.25 -13.28 -2.43
CA SER A 36 -4.67 -13.60 -2.35
C SER A 36 -5.18 -13.59 -0.91
N ASN A 37 -4.46 -14.20 0.02
CA ASN A 37 -4.83 -14.20 1.44
C ASN A 37 -4.86 -12.77 1.99
N GLY A 38 -3.83 -11.96 1.73
CA GLY A 38 -3.76 -10.60 2.20
C GLY A 38 -4.90 -9.73 1.68
N ALA A 39 -5.25 -9.85 0.40
CA ALA A 39 -6.37 -9.11 -0.18
C ALA A 39 -7.72 -9.58 0.40
N SER A 40 -7.91 -10.88 0.61
CA SER A 40 -9.13 -11.44 1.20
C SER A 40 -9.28 -11.01 2.67
N ASP A 41 -8.20 -11.08 3.45
CA ASP A 41 -8.20 -10.69 4.86
C ASP A 41 -8.50 -9.19 5.03
N PHE A 42 -7.97 -8.36 4.13
CA PHE A 42 -8.32 -6.95 4.09
C PHE A 42 -9.81 -6.76 3.79
N GLY A 43 -10.32 -7.42 2.76
CA GLY A 43 -11.73 -7.37 2.39
C GLY A 43 -12.65 -7.78 3.53
N ASN A 44 -12.35 -8.89 4.19
CA ASN A 44 -13.11 -9.38 5.36
C ASN A 44 -13.07 -8.37 6.52
N LYS A 45 -11.91 -7.79 6.80
CA LYS A 45 -11.74 -6.82 7.90
C LYS A 45 -12.55 -5.54 7.69
N PHE A 46 -12.60 -5.02 6.46
CA PHE A 46 -13.28 -3.77 6.15
C PHE A 46 -14.69 -3.94 5.57
N GLY A 47 -15.13 -5.16 5.35
CA GLY A 47 -16.41 -5.43 4.71
C GLY A 47 -16.41 -5.03 3.22
N GLN A 48 -15.30 -5.21 2.54
CA GLN A 48 -15.11 -4.89 1.12
C GLN A 48 -14.89 -6.19 0.35
N PRO A 49 -15.83 -6.65 -0.47
CA PRO A 49 -15.68 -7.91 -1.18
C PRO A 49 -14.54 -7.84 -2.19
N LEU A 50 -13.69 -8.87 -2.18
CA LEU A 50 -12.70 -9.08 -3.20
C LEU A 50 -13.37 -9.67 -4.43
N ILE A 51 -13.33 -8.95 -5.55
CA ILE A 51 -14.02 -9.35 -6.78
C ILE A 51 -13.09 -10.14 -7.69
N CYS A 52 -11.89 -9.66 -7.93
CA CYS A 52 -10.92 -10.30 -8.80
C CYS A 52 -9.48 -9.94 -8.41
N GLY A 53 -8.55 -10.67 -8.97
CA GLY A 53 -7.13 -10.40 -8.86
C GLY A 53 -6.35 -11.21 -9.89
N SER A 54 -5.15 -10.77 -10.19
CA SER A 54 -4.23 -11.51 -11.05
C SER A 54 -2.80 -11.38 -10.54
N LEU A 55 -2.02 -12.43 -10.70
CA LEU A 55 -0.59 -12.43 -10.48
C LEU A 55 0.09 -13.01 -11.72
N LEU A 56 1.00 -12.26 -12.30
CA LEU A 56 1.80 -12.71 -13.42
C LEU A 56 3.27 -12.68 -13.02
N THR A 57 3.98 -13.73 -13.34
CA THR A 57 5.43 -13.84 -13.15
C THR A 57 6.10 -13.95 -14.51
N PHE A 58 7.29 -13.42 -14.61
CA PHE A 58 8.02 -13.41 -15.86
C PHE A 58 9.52 -13.47 -15.62
N GLU A 59 10.19 -14.33 -16.35
CA GLU A 59 11.63 -14.34 -16.47
C GLU A 59 12.02 -14.87 -17.86
N HIS A 60 12.84 -14.12 -18.57
CA HIS A 60 13.26 -14.45 -19.92
C HIS A 60 14.69 -13.95 -20.18
N THR A 61 15.46 -14.74 -20.92
CA THR A 61 16.80 -14.34 -21.36
C THR A 61 16.81 -14.29 -22.88
N GLU A 62 17.21 -13.15 -23.42
CA GLU A 62 17.33 -12.91 -24.84
C GLU A 62 18.59 -12.08 -25.11
N ASN A 63 19.41 -12.47 -26.10
CA ASN A 63 20.65 -11.79 -26.46
C ASN A 63 21.57 -11.54 -25.24
N ASP A 64 21.74 -12.54 -24.39
CA ASP A 64 22.52 -12.50 -23.14
C ASP A 64 22.01 -11.48 -22.11
N LYS A 65 20.83 -10.89 -22.32
CA LYS A 65 20.18 -10.00 -21.39
C LYS A 65 18.99 -10.68 -20.72
N LYS A 66 18.97 -10.59 -19.39
CA LYS A 66 17.90 -11.15 -18.57
C LYS A 66 16.82 -10.10 -18.32
N TYR A 67 15.57 -10.48 -18.53
CA TYR A 67 14.37 -9.71 -18.22
C TYR A 67 13.56 -10.48 -17.18
N ALA A 68 13.26 -9.85 -16.05
CA ALA A 68 12.53 -10.52 -14.99
C ALA A 68 11.74 -9.53 -14.13
N TYR A 69 10.67 -10.01 -13.51
CA TYR A 69 9.98 -9.32 -12.42
C TYR A 69 10.57 -9.80 -11.09
N ASP A 70 11.69 -9.22 -10.68
CA ASP A 70 12.35 -9.57 -9.43
C ASP A 70 11.71 -8.91 -8.20
N LYS A 71 10.93 -7.86 -8.40
CA LYS A 71 10.11 -7.23 -7.36
C LYS A 71 8.64 -7.36 -7.71
N VAL A 72 7.86 -7.83 -6.75
CA VAL A 72 6.41 -7.88 -6.90
C VAL A 72 5.85 -6.48 -6.73
N ILE A 73 5.10 -6.04 -7.74
CA ILE A 73 4.30 -4.82 -7.68
C ILE A 73 2.85 -5.26 -7.54
N MET A 74 2.24 -4.94 -6.41
CA MET A 74 0.83 -5.23 -6.19
C MET A 74 0.02 -3.97 -6.48
N LEU A 75 -0.83 -4.02 -7.49
CA LEU A 75 -1.77 -2.97 -7.81
C LEU A 75 -3.10 -3.30 -7.14
N ALA A 76 -3.62 -2.33 -6.37
CA ALA A 76 -4.94 -2.41 -5.78
C ALA A 76 -5.85 -1.39 -6.45
N GLY A 77 -7.07 -1.79 -6.73
CA GLY A 77 -8.09 -0.93 -7.30
C GLY A 77 -9.44 -1.21 -6.69
N GLY A 78 -10.35 -0.27 -6.83
CA GLY A 78 -11.70 -0.43 -6.29
C GLY A 78 -12.65 0.58 -6.88
N VAL A 79 -13.93 0.35 -6.62
CA VAL A 79 -15.03 1.26 -6.93
C VAL A 79 -15.81 1.50 -5.66
N GLY A 80 -16.10 2.76 -5.37
CA GLY A 80 -16.84 3.17 -4.19
C GLY A 80 -17.72 4.39 -4.47
N PHE A 81 -18.54 4.73 -3.48
CA PHE A 81 -19.37 5.91 -3.48
C PHE A 81 -18.96 6.83 -2.33
N ALA A 82 -18.87 8.14 -2.60
CA ALA A 82 -18.61 9.17 -1.60
C ALA A 82 -19.38 10.46 -1.90
N ASN A 83 -19.54 11.32 -0.89
CA ASN A 83 -20.12 12.64 -1.08
C ASN A 83 -19.10 13.59 -1.72
N MET A 84 -19.57 14.37 -2.69
CA MET A 84 -18.71 15.39 -3.35
C MET A 84 -18.16 16.44 -2.38
N ARG A 85 -18.86 16.76 -1.29
CA ARG A 85 -18.40 17.73 -0.30
C ARG A 85 -17.04 17.34 0.33
N ASP A 86 -16.77 16.01 0.42
CA ASP A 86 -15.57 15.47 1.05
C ASP A 86 -14.51 15.02 0.01
N ALA A 87 -14.73 15.32 -1.26
CA ALA A 87 -13.83 14.92 -2.36
C ALA A 87 -12.55 15.76 -2.45
N LEU A 88 -12.56 16.96 -1.93
CA LEU A 88 -11.41 17.86 -1.90
C LEU A 88 -11.02 18.14 -0.46
N LYS A 89 -9.72 18.28 -0.22
CA LYS A 89 -9.20 18.77 1.05
C LYS A 89 -9.65 20.22 1.28
N GLY A 90 -9.90 20.57 2.54
CA GLY A 90 -10.08 21.96 2.92
C GLY A 90 -8.76 22.74 2.84
N ASP A 91 -8.89 24.06 2.88
CA ASP A 91 -7.73 24.96 2.94
C ASP A 91 -7.30 25.13 4.41
N PRO A 92 -6.09 24.70 4.78
CA PRO A 92 -5.60 24.83 6.15
C PRO A 92 -5.47 26.30 6.58
N GLU A 93 -5.90 26.59 7.82
CA GLU A 93 -5.75 27.89 8.46
C GLU A 93 -4.72 27.84 9.61
N PRO A 94 -4.03 28.93 9.94
CA PRO A 94 -3.13 28.99 11.09
C PRO A 94 -3.86 28.72 12.42
N GLY A 95 -3.24 27.90 13.28
CA GLY A 95 -3.79 27.55 14.60
C GLY A 95 -4.64 26.29 14.62
N GLU A 96 -4.87 25.66 13.48
CA GLU A 96 -5.50 24.33 13.43
C GLU A 96 -4.59 23.27 14.03
N LYS A 97 -5.18 22.25 14.63
CA LYS A 97 -4.44 21.20 15.32
C LYS A 97 -4.01 20.10 14.38
N VAL A 98 -2.74 19.75 14.51
CA VAL A 98 -2.15 18.56 13.88
C VAL A 98 -2.39 17.38 14.81
N VAL A 99 -3.13 16.40 14.32
CA VAL A 99 -3.57 15.23 15.08
C VAL A 99 -3.04 13.97 14.45
N VAL A 100 -2.56 13.04 15.27
CA VAL A 100 -2.16 11.69 14.84
C VAL A 100 -3.09 10.67 15.50
N ILE A 101 -3.64 9.78 14.71
CA ILE A 101 -4.45 8.63 15.16
C ILE A 101 -3.69 7.35 14.81
N GLY A 102 -3.56 6.41 15.76
CA GLY A 102 -2.94 5.12 15.54
C GLY A 102 -1.89 4.75 16.58
N GLY A 103 -1.14 3.70 16.29
CA GLY A 103 -0.24 3.07 17.26
C GLY A 103 1.11 3.79 17.45
N ASP A 104 1.84 3.31 18.46
CA ASP A 104 3.12 3.85 18.90
C ASP A 104 4.26 3.61 17.91
N ASN A 105 5.31 4.40 18.02
CA ASN A 105 6.54 4.23 17.25
C ASN A 105 7.41 3.10 17.82
N TYR A 106 7.86 2.21 16.95
CA TYR A 106 8.82 1.13 17.23
C TYR A 106 9.92 1.13 16.17
N ARG A 107 11.00 0.37 16.40
CA ARG A 107 12.10 0.23 15.43
C ARG A 107 11.75 -0.74 14.30
N ILE A 108 10.70 -0.42 13.56
CA ILE A 108 10.21 -1.14 12.37
C ILE A 108 9.61 -0.12 11.42
N GLY A 109 9.66 -0.36 10.10
CA GLY A 109 9.24 0.60 9.09
C GLY A 109 10.26 1.72 8.90
N MET A 110 11.55 1.42 9.04
CA MET A 110 12.61 2.42 8.97
C MET A 110 13.19 2.51 7.57
N GLY A 111 12.90 3.60 6.89
CA GLY A 111 13.43 3.86 5.55
C GLY A 111 12.92 2.92 4.46
N GLY A 112 11.69 2.43 4.59
CA GLY A 112 11.08 1.48 3.64
C GLY A 112 11.08 1.97 2.20
N GLY A 113 10.78 3.25 1.99
CA GLY A 113 10.83 3.88 0.66
C GLY A 113 12.23 3.84 0.03
N ALA A 114 13.29 4.08 0.81
CA ALA A 114 14.67 4.01 0.33
C ALA A 114 15.08 2.57 -0.01
N VAL A 115 14.76 1.62 0.86
CA VAL A 115 15.08 0.19 0.65
C VAL A 115 14.30 -0.39 -0.54
N SER A 116 13.04 -0.04 -0.70
CA SER A 116 12.23 -0.51 -1.82
C SER A 116 12.69 0.05 -3.19
N SER A 117 13.43 1.15 -3.19
CA SER A 117 13.91 1.81 -4.42
C SER A 117 15.20 1.21 -4.97
N VAL A 118 15.86 0.31 -4.26
CA VAL A 118 17.09 -0.36 -4.69
C VAL A 118 16.86 -1.83 -4.98
N ASN A 119 17.87 -2.49 -5.57
CA ASN A 119 17.80 -3.92 -5.82
C ASN A 119 17.76 -4.71 -4.50
N THR A 120 16.93 -5.74 -4.44
CA THR A 120 16.86 -6.66 -3.28
C THR A 120 18.23 -7.32 -3.06
N GLY A 121 18.68 -7.32 -1.79
CA GLY A 121 20.01 -7.82 -1.43
C GLY A 121 21.13 -6.79 -1.55
N GLN A 122 20.82 -5.55 -1.92
CA GLN A 122 21.82 -4.47 -1.97
C GLN A 122 22.23 -4.00 -0.56
N TYR A 123 21.33 -4.06 0.40
CA TYR A 123 21.61 -3.80 1.80
C TYR A 123 21.80 -5.09 2.61
N THR A 124 22.29 -4.95 3.83
CA THR A 124 22.36 -6.08 4.77
C THR A 124 20.95 -6.50 5.17
N SER A 125 20.78 -7.77 5.53
CA SER A 125 19.52 -8.35 5.99
C SER A 125 18.84 -7.55 7.10
N GLY A 126 19.63 -7.02 8.03
CA GLY A 126 19.10 -6.23 9.15
C GLY A 126 18.45 -4.92 8.68
N ILE A 127 19.03 -4.24 7.69
CA ILE A 127 18.48 -3.02 7.13
C ILE A 127 17.19 -3.33 6.35
N GLU A 128 17.22 -4.36 5.51
CA GLU A 128 16.06 -4.74 4.71
C GLU A 128 14.87 -5.21 5.56
N LEU A 129 15.14 -5.94 6.65
CA LEU A 129 14.09 -6.38 7.58
C LEU A 129 13.52 -5.22 8.42
N ASN A 130 14.35 -4.27 8.83
CA ASN A 130 13.89 -3.08 9.56
C ASN A 130 13.04 -2.14 8.69
N ALA A 131 13.23 -2.19 7.38
CA ALA A 131 12.45 -1.41 6.43
C ALA A 131 11.03 -1.96 6.17
N VAL A 132 10.75 -3.19 6.60
CA VAL A 132 9.41 -3.78 6.50
C VAL A 132 8.45 -2.97 7.36
N GLN A 133 7.38 -2.48 6.76
CA GLN A 133 6.36 -1.72 7.47
C GLN A 133 5.64 -2.62 8.49
N ARG A 134 5.33 -2.05 9.65
CA ARG A 134 4.61 -2.76 10.70
C ARG A 134 3.19 -3.09 10.25
N ALA A 135 2.79 -4.34 10.38
CA ALA A 135 1.42 -4.79 10.22
C ALA A 135 0.72 -4.83 11.57
N ASN A 136 -0.26 -3.95 11.78
CA ASN A 136 -1.15 -3.99 12.93
C ASN A 136 -2.60 -3.86 12.45
N PRO A 137 -3.21 -4.97 11.99
CA PRO A 137 -4.56 -4.94 11.39
C PRO A 137 -5.66 -4.51 12.37
N GLU A 138 -5.50 -4.79 13.66
CA GLU A 138 -6.46 -4.33 14.67
C GLU A 138 -6.41 -2.81 14.83
N MET A 139 -5.22 -2.23 14.98
CA MET A 139 -5.08 -0.77 15.10
C MET A 139 -5.53 -0.06 13.84
N GLN A 140 -5.21 -0.59 12.67
CA GLN A 140 -5.68 -0.06 11.39
C GLN A 140 -7.22 -0.03 11.32
N LYS A 141 -7.89 -1.10 11.77
CA LYS A 141 -9.35 -1.14 11.81
C LYS A 141 -9.93 -0.11 12.78
N ARG A 142 -9.33 0.05 13.96
CA ARG A 142 -9.72 1.04 14.96
C ARG A 142 -9.60 2.47 14.40
N ALA A 143 -8.45 2.81 13.80
CA ALA A 143 -8.24 4.11 13.17
C ALA A 143 -9.21 4.36 12.01
N ALA A 144 -9.42 3.37 11.15
CA ALA A 144 -10.38 3.45 10.05
C ALA A 144 -11.82 3.67 10.55
N ASN A 145 -12.23 3.06 11.66
CA ASN A 145 -13.56 3.27 12.25
C ASN A 145 -13.73 4.73 12.71
N VAL A 146 -12.69 5.34 13.29
CA VAL A 146 -12.74 6.76 13.67
C VAL A 146 -12.95 7.64 12.44
N ILE A 147 -12.13 7.44 11.40
CA ILE A 147 -12.21 8.23 10.17
C ILE A 147 -13.59 8.08 9.51
N ARG A 148 -14.12 6.86 9.41
CA ARG A 148 -15.44 6.61 8.84
C ARG A 148 -16.55 7.26 9.64
N ALA A 149 -16.51 7.15 10.96
CA ALA A 149 -17.54 7.75 11.82
C ALA A 149 -17.60 9.27 11.68
N ILE A 150 -16.47 9.90 11.37
CA ILE A 150 -16.37 11.35 11.16
C ILE A 150 -16.81 11.70 9.74
N ALA A 151 -16.23 11.05 8.73
CA ALA A 151 -16.48 11.33 7.32
C ALA A 151 -17.92 11.00 6.88
N GLU A 152 -18.54 10.00 7.51
CA GLU A 152 -19.94 9.61 7.24
C GLU A 152 -20.96 10.45 8.01
N SER A 153 -20.53 11.37 8.89
CA SER A 153 -21.41 12.29 9.60
C SER A 153 -21.84 13.48 8.73
N ASP A 154 -22.90 14.18 9.12
CA ASP A 154 -23.39 15.36 8.39
C ASP A 154 -22.37 16.49 8.36
N GLU A 155 -21.55 16.59 9.41
CA GLU A 155 -20.45 17.56 9.53
C GLU A 155 -19.13 16.81 9.64
N ASN A 156 -18.28 16.98 8.63
CA ASN A 156 -16.94 16.44 8.63
C ASN A 156 -15.95 17.47 9.18
N PRO A 157 -15.34 17.27 10.35
CA PRO A 157 -14.38 18.18 10.95
C PRO A 157 -12.96 18.05 10.38
N ILE A 158 -12.73 17.12 9.47
CA ILE A 158 -11.40 16.92 8.89
C ILE A 158 -11.16 17.96 7.80
N VAL A 159 -10.19 18.86 8.02
CA VAL A 159 -9.73 19.82 7.03
C VAL A 159 -8.84 19.12 5.99
N SER A 160 -7.89 18.33 6.46
CA SER A 160 -6.99 17.53 5.61
C SER A 160 -6.60 16.25 6.32
N ILE A 161 -6.27 15.21 5.54
CA ILE A 161 -5.88 13.89 6.05
C ILE A 161 -4.78 13.29 5.17
N HIS A 162 -3.80 12.65 5.82
CA HIS A 162 -2.72 11.91 5.18
C HIS A 162 -2.40 10.61 5.92
N ASP A 163 -1.96 9.58 5.19
CA ASP A 163 -1.41 8.38 5.80
C ASP A 163 0.06 8.55 6.20
N HIS A 164 0.53 7.66 7.09
CA HIS A 164 1.94 7.56 7.48
C HIS A 164 2.66 6.49 6.65
N GLY A 165 2.63 6.63 5.33
CA GLY A 165 3.38 5.78 4.41
C GLY A 165 4.88 6.06 4.43
N ALA A 166 5.51 6.05 3.26
CA ALA A 166 6.94 6.31 3.13
C ALA A 166 7.36 7.65 3.77
N GLY A 167 8.43 7.63 4.56
CA GLY A 167 8.92 8.79 5.30
C GLY A 167 8.21 9.06 6.63
N GLY A 168 7.21 8.27 6.99
CA GLY A 168 6.57 8.31 8.31
C GLY A 168 5.96 9.66 8.68
N HIS A 169 6.23 10.12 9.92
CA HIS A 169 5.73 11.41 10.40
C HIS A 169 6.25 12.59 9.59
N LEU A 170 7.50 12.50 9.09
CA LEU A 170 8.09 13.58 8.30
C LEU A 170 7.23 13.87 7.07
N ASN A 171 6.96 12.85 6.27
CA ASN A 171 6.21 13.04 5.03
C ASN A 171 4.74 13.39 5.31
N CYS A 172 4.07 12.57 6.11
CA CYS A 172 2.66 12.76 6.44
C CYS A 172 2.37 14.17 6.98
N LEU A 173 3.12 14.60 8.02
CA LEU A 173 2.82 15.85 8.69
C LEU A 173 3.28 17.07 7.90
N SER A 174 4.34 16.96 7.10
CA SER A 174 4.74 18.07 6.22
C SER A 174 3.72 18.34 5.11
N GLU A 175 3.16 17.27 4.52
CA GLU A 175 2.12 17.41 3.50
C GLU A 175 0.81 17.99 4.04
N LEU A 176 0.49 17.71 5.31
CA LEU A 176 -0.67 18.33 5.96
C LEU A 176 -0.54 19.85 6.11
N VAL A 177 0.66 20.34 6.38
CA VAL A 177 0.92 21.76 6.67
C VAL A 177 1.58 22.52 5.50
N GLU A 178 1.59 21.92 4.31
CA GLU A 178 2.28 22.46 3.12
C GLU A 178 1.87 23.90 2.79
N ALA A 179 0.60 24.26 3.00
CA ALA A 179 0.06 25.57 2.66
C ALA A 179 0.30 26.65 3.73
N THR A 180 0.67 26.27 4.95
CA THR A 180 0.74 27.20 6.09
C THR A 180 2.08 27.18 6.81
N GLY A 181 2.70 26.04 6.91
CA GLY A 181 3.73 25.73 7.89
C GLY A 181 3.13 25.03 9.11
N GLY A 182 3.99 24.41 9.92
CA GLY A 182 3.55 23.69 11.10
C GLY A 182 4.65 23.46 12.12
N HIS A 183 4.25 23.44 13.37
CA HIS A 183 5.11 23.17 14.52
C HIS A 183 4.65 21.90 15.23
N ILE A 184 5.53 20.90 15.30
CA ILE A 184 5.27 19.58 15.88
C ILE A 184 6.08 19.43 17.17
N ASP A 185 5.39 19.19 18.27
CA ASP A 185 5.96 18.84 19.57
C ASP A 185 6.23 17.33 19.62
N MET A 186 7.50 16.96 19.50
CA MET A 186 7.91 15.57 19.49
C MET A 186 7.61 14.83 20.81
N SER A 187 7.48 15.55 21.92
CA SER A 187 7.13 14.94 23.21
C SER A 187 5.70 14.39 23.25
N LYS A 188 4.86 14.81 22.31
CA LYS A 188 3.48 14.35 22.16
C LYS A 188 3.30 13.23 21.14
N LEU A 189 4.37 12.88 20.41
CA LEU A 189 4.32 11.74 19.51
C LEU A 189 4.28 10.42 20.29
N PRO A 190 3.50 9.43 19.82
CA PRO A 190 3.42 8.14 20.51
C PRO A 190 4.73 7.36 20.38
N ILE A 191 5.34 6.99 21.48
CA ILE A 191 6.62 6.27 21.52
C ILE A 191 6.44 4.97 22.29
N GLY A 192 6.56 3.84 21.60
CA GLY A 192 6.51 2.51 22.19
C GLY A 192 7.89 1.96 22.55
N ASP A 193 8.94 2.41 21.84
CA ASP A 193 10.34 2.08 22.16
C ASP A 193 11.08 3.36 22.57
N PRO A 194 11.36 3.55 23.88
CA PRO A 194 12.03 4.75 24.39
C PRO A 194 13.50 4.89 23.96
N THR A 195 14.06 3.89 23.31
CA THR A 195 15.45 3.94 22.80
C THR A 195 15.56 4.52 21.40
N LEU A 196 14.43 4.90 20.79
CA LEU A 196 14.42 5.53 19.46
C LEU A 196 15.05 6.92 19.50
N SER A 197 15.93 7.19 18.56
CA SER A 197 16.43 8.54 18.31
C SER A 197 15.36 9.42 17.64
N ALA A 198 15.53 10.74 17.69
CA ALA A 198 14.65 11.67 17.01
C ALA A 198 14.48 11.36 15.51
N LYS A 199 15.56 10.98 14.84
CA LYS A 199 15.56 10.59 13.42
C LYS A 199 14.69 9.34 13.18
N GLU A 200 14.78 8.35 14.05
CA GLU A 200 13.98 7.13 13.94
C GLU A 200 12.50 7.41 14.21
N ILE A 201 12.18 8.27 15.17
CA ILE A 201 10.79 8.66 15.46
C ILE A 201 10.19 9.38 14.25
N VAL A 202 10.87 10.38 13.73
CA VAL A 202 10.38 11.21 12.62
C VAL A 202 10.16 10.42 11.34
N GLY A 203 11.06 9.47 11.03
CA GLY A 203 11.00 8.66 9.83
C GLY A 203 10.29 7.31 9.97
N ASN A 204 9.56 7.08 11.08
CA ASN A 204 8.92 5.80 11.37
C ASN A 204 7.65 5.59 10.55
N GLU A 205 7.70 4.66 9.60
CA GLU A 205 6.60 4.29 8.72
C GLU A 205 5.62 3.34 9.41
N SER A 206 4.33 3.60 9.32
CA SER A 206 3.30 2.77 9.93
C SER A 206 1.97 2.93 9.23
N GLN A 207 1.51 1.89 8.58
CA GLN A 207 0.29 1.89 7.76
C GLN A 207 -1.01 2.08 8.55
N GLU A 208 -0.99 1.85 9.86
CA GLU A 208 -2.17 2.02 10.71
C GLU A 208 -2.35 3.45 11.22
N ARG A 209 -1.37 4.34 11.01
CA ARG A 209 -1.46 5.72 11.46
C ARG A 209 -1.99 6.64 10.38
N MET A 210 -2.79 7.63 10.83
CA MET A 210 -3.29 8.71 10.00
C MET A 210 -3.00 10.05 10.67
N GLY A 211 -2.57 11.02 9.88
CA GLY A 211 -2.44 12.41 10.30
C GLY A 211 -3.62 13.23 9.80
N LEU A 212 -4.10 14.15 10.64
CA LEU A 212 -5.26 15.00 10.34
C LEU A 212 -5.00 16.44 10.73
N LEU A 213 -5.65 17.36 10.02
CA LEU A 213 -5.86 18.73 10.47
C LEU A 213 -7.32 18.92 10.84
N MET A 214 -7.55 19.61 11.95
CA MET A 214 -8.89 20.00 12.40
C MET A 214 -8.83 21.25 13.28
N LYS A 215 -9.97 21.91 13.43
CA LYS A 215 -10.11 23.03 14.34
C LYS A 215 -10.05 22.57 15.79
N GLU A 216 -9.57 23.43 16.69
CA GLU A 216 -9.49 23.15 18.13
C GLU A 216 -10.85 22.72 18.71
N GLU A 217 -11.94 23.36 18.28
CA GLU A 217 -13.30 23.08 18.76
C GLU A 217 -13.77 21.66 18.45
N ASP A 218 -13.24 21.04 17.41
CA ASP A 218 -13.59 19.67 16.98
C ASP A 218 -12.80 18.57 17.68
N VAL A 219 -11.64 18.91 18.26
CA VAL A 219 -10.72 17.94 18.88
C VAL A 219 -11.44 17.08 19.93
N ALA A 220 -12.22 17.70 20.80
CA ALA A 220 -12.94 16.97 21.85
C ALA A 220 -14.00 16.01 21.31
N ARG A 221 -14.66 16.37 20.20
CA ARG A 221 -15.64 15.50 19.51
C ARG A 221 -14.94 14.29 18.91
N VAL A 222 -13.86 14.51 18.17
CA VAL A 222 -13.10 13.45 17.52
C VAL A 222 -12.45 12.54 18.56
N LYS A 223 -11.92 13.10 19.65
CA LYS A 223 -11.36 12.33 20.76
C LYS A 223 -12.36 11.35 21.39
N ARG A 224 -13.62 11.77 21.61
CA ARG A 224 -14.66 10.84 22.11
C ARG A 224 -14.92 9.68 21.16
N ILE A 225 -14.87 9.92 19.85
CA ILE A 225 -15.03 8.85 18.86
C ILE A 225 -13.81 7.93 18.90
N ALA A 226 -12.62 8.49 18.93
CA ALA A 226 -11.37 7.73 19.02
C ALA A 226 -11.33 6.83 20.28
N ASP A 227 -11.76 7.36 21.42
CA ASP A 227 -11.84 6.58 22.67
C ASP A 227 -12.86 5.43 22.60
N ARG A 228 -14.03 5.67 21.99
CA ARG A 228 -15.02 4.64 21.73
C ARG A 228 -14.45 3.50 20.87
N GLU A 229 -13.72 3.84 19.82
CA GLU A 229 -13.10 2.86 18.92
C GLU A 229 -11.79 2.30 19.47
N ARG A 230 -11.32 2.77 20.63
CA ARG A 230 -10.03 2.43 21.24
C ARG A 230 -8.83 2.72 20.31
N ALA A 231 -8.95 3.75 19.48
CA ALA A 231 -7.89 4.25 18.65
C ALA A 231 -7.17 5.38 19.39
N PRO A 232 -5.88 5.23 19.72
CA PRO A 232 -5.12 6.31 20.35
C PRO A 232 -5.12 7.54 19.44
N MET A 233 -5.32 8.72 20.05
CA MET A 233 -5.35 9.99 19.36
C MET A 233 -4.49 11.00 20.12
N TYR A 234 -3.62 11.68 19.41
CA TYR A 234 -2.63 12.62 19.94
C TYR A 234 -2.72 13.93 19.18
N VAL A 235 -2.83 15.05 19.92
CA VAL A 235 -2.66 16.40 19.36
C VAL A 235 -1.18 16.70 19.45
N VAL A 236 -0.49 16.64 18.34
CA VAL A 236 0.99 16.68 18.29
C VAL A 236 1.56 18.02 17.88
N GLY A 237 0.73 18.95 17.41
CA GLY A 237 1.19 20.24 16.96
C GLY A 237 0.06 21.11 16.44
N GLU A 238 0.45 22.19 15.77
CA GLU A 238 -0.47 23.13 15.16
C GLU A 238 0.11 23.71 13.86
N THR A 239 -0.77 24.17 12.99
CA THR A 239 -0.41 24.92 11.80
C THR A 239 0.06 26.33 12.19
N THR A 240 1.02 26.84 11.43
CA THR A 240 1.58 28.20 11.60
C THR A 240 1.22 29.08 10.39
N ASN A 241 1.88 30.22 10.24
CA ASN A 241 1.75 31.06 9.04
C ASN A 241 3.14 31.51 8.55
N ASP A 242 4.17 30.73 8.85
CA ASP A 242 5.55 31.10 8.57
C ASP A 242 6.21 30.28 7.46
N MET A 243 5.45 29.36 6.85
CA MET A 243 5.91 28.44 5.79
C MET A 243 7.14 27.62 6.20
N LYS A 244 7.25 27.29 7.49
CA LYS A 244 8.26 26.42 8.05
C LYS A 244 7.67 25.12 8.54
N PHE A 245 8.47 24.07 8.51
CA PHE A 245 8.16 22.81 9.14
C PHE A 245 9.15 22.53 10.26
N VAL A 246 8.64 22.43 11.48
CA VAL A 246 9.45 22.33 12.68
C VAL A 246 9.04 21.11 13.49
N PHE A 247 10.04 20.28 13.85
CA PHE A 247 9.93 19.30 14.94
C PHE A 247 10.76 19.81 16.11
N GLU A 248 10.16 19.88 17.29
CA GLU A 248 10.82 20.32 18.51
C GLU A 248 10.74 19.28 19.60
N GLN A 249 11.88 18.95 20.22
CA GLN A 249 11.97 18.06 21.38
C GLN A 249 11.65 18.80 22.67
N ALA A 250 11.38 18.07 23.75
CA ALA A 250 11.06 18.65 25.06
C ALA A 250 12.18 19.53 25.65
N ASP A 251 13.42 19.34 25.23
CA ASP A 251 14.58 20.15 25.63
C ASP A 251 14.80 21.38 24.74
N GLY A 252 13.91 21.63 23.79
CA GLY A 252 13.99 22.75 22.83
C GLY A 252 14.89 22.49 21.62
N VAL A 253 15.49 21.30 21.51
CA VAL A 253 16.27 20.93 20.33
C VAL A 253 15.33 20.73 19.15
N LYS A 254 15.67 21.30 18.00
CA LYS A 254 14.89 21.19 16.77
C LYS A 254 15.63 20.33 15.75
N PRO A 255 15.38 19.01 15.71
CA PRO A 255 16.01 18.14 14.73
C PRO A 255 15.59 18.47 13.30
N ILE A 256 14.44 19.14 13.11
CA ILE A 256 13.98 19.70 11.85
C ILE A 256 13.48 21.12 12.11
N ASP A 257 14.03 22.08 11.38
CA ASP A 257 13.57 23.46 11.25
C ASP A 257 13.91 23.90 9.82
N ILE A 258 12.96 23.69 8.91
CA ILE A 258 13.19 23.87 7.48
C ILE A 258 12.04 24.67 6.85
N LYS A 259 12.35 25.48 5.87
CA LYS A 259 11.31 26.11 5.06
C LYS A 259 10.70 25.09 4.11
N LEU A 260 9.38 25.08 3.99
CA LEU A 260 8.63 24.15 3.13
C LEU A 260 9.03 24.27 1.66
N GLU A 261 9.47 25.43 1.19
CA GLU A 261 9.97 25.60 -0.18
C GLU A 261 11.16 24.68 -0.52
N TYR A 262 11.96 24.28 0.49
CA TYR A 262 13.08 23.36 0.30
C TYR A 262 12.64 21.88 0.28
N MET A 263 11.48 21.59 0.87
CA MET A 263 10.89 20.23 0.84
C MET A 263 10.05 20.01 -0.41
N PHE A 264 9.21 20.97 -0.75
CA PHE A 264 8.23 20.89 -1.85
C PHE A 264 8.62 21.71 -3.08
N GLY A 265 9.87 22.17 -3.16
CA GLY A 265 10.40 22.86 -4.32
C GLY A 265 10.27 22.05 -5.60
N LYS A 266 10.17 22.74 -6.73
CA LYS A 266 10.06 22.06 -8.03
C LYS A 266 11.42 21.45 -8.39
N PRO A 267 11.52 20.12 -8.56
CA PRO A 267 12.75 19.52 -9.07
C PRO A 267 13.06 20.02 -10.48
N PRO A 268 14.32 19.97 -10.91
CA PRO A 268 14.67 20.28 -12.28
C PRO A 268 13.83 19.46 -13.24
N ARG A 269 13.35 20.08 -14.32
CA ARG A 269 12.56 19.39 -15.33
C ARG A 269 13.40 18.26 -15.95
N THR A 270 12.95 17.04 -15.78
CA THR A 270 13.50 15.89 -16.48
C THR A 270 12.98 15.88 -17.92
N VAL A 271 13.88 15.92 -18.89
CA VAL A 271 13.54 15.75 -20.30
C VAL A 271 13.94 14.34 -20.70
N MET A 272 12.96 13.52 -21.00
CA MET A 272 13.19 12.18 -21.55
C MET A 272 13.00 12.25 -23.06
N THR A 273 14.00 11.83 -23.82
CA THR A 273 13.90 11.72 -25.26
C THR A 273 13.84 10.24 -25.62
N ASP A 274 12.79 9.86 -26.29
CA ASP A 274 12.60 8.50 -26.77
C ASP A 274 12.68 8.47 -28.30
N HIS A 275 13.10 7.34 -28.84
CA HIS A 275 13.12 7.08 -30.26
C HIS A 275 12.31 5.81 -30.53
N THR A 276 11.30 5.93 -31.36
CA THR A 276 10.55 4.76 -31.81
C THR A 276 11.46 3.87 -32.66
N VAL A 277 11.69 2.66 -32.17
CA VAL A 277 12.36 1.61 -32.93
C VAL A 277 11.27 0.72 -33.52
N THR A 278 11.23 0.65 -34.84
CA THR A 278 10.36 -0.30 -35.52
C THR A 278 11.07 -1.63 -35.65
N GLU A 279 10.67 -2.59 -34.84
CA GLU A 279 11.17 -3.96 -34.93
C GLU A 279 10.28 -4.76 -35.89
N SER A 280 10.92 -5.60 -36.67
CA SER A 280 10.19 -6.58 -37.49
C SER A 280 10.18 -7.93 -36.78
N TYR A 281 9.01 -8.42 -36.47
CA TYR A 281 8.84 -9.74 -35.88
C TYR A 281 8.62 -10.79 -36.95
N GLN A 282 9.18 -11.97 -36.73
CA GLN A 282 8.88 -13.11 -37.57
C GLN A 282 7.40 -13.50 -37.39
N PRO A 283 6.69 -13.83 -38.47
CA PRO A 283 5.32 -14.29 -38.35
C PRO A 283 5.25 -15.57 -37.54
N VAL A 284 4.22 -15.68 -36.72
CA VAL A 284 3.96 -16.91 -35.95
C VAL A 284 3.67 -18.03 -36.93
N VAL A 285 4.40 -19.13 -36.81
CA VAL A 285 4.21 -20.34 -37.62
C VAL A 285 3.61 -21.43 -36.73
N TYR A 286 2.50 -21.98 -37.13
CA TYR A 286 1.82 -23.08 -36.45
C TYR A 286 1.41 -24.15 -37.44
N LYS A 287 1.26 -25.39 -36.93
CA LYS A 287 0.86 -26.57 -37.72
C LYS A 287 -0.51 -27.02 -37.23
N GLU A 288 -1.40 -27.25 -38.14
CA GLU A 288 -2.75 -27.73 -37.80
C GLU A 288 -2.72 -29.09 -37.07
N SER A 289 -1.77 -29.95 -37.38
CA SER A 289 -1.57 -31.22 -36.70
C SER A 289 -1.22 -31.12 -35.22
N GLU A 290 -0.75 -29.95 -34.79
CA GLU A 290 -0.34 -29.67 -33.40
C GLU A 290 -1.40 -28.86 -32.63
N LEU A 291 -2.56 -28.60 -33.18
CA LEU A 291 -3.61 -27.81 -32.55
C LEU A 291 -3.95 -28.27 -31.13
N HIS A 292 -4.03 -29.56 -30.91
CA HIS A 292 -4.31 -30.11 -29.58
C HIS A 292 -3.23 -29.77 -28.57
N HIS A 293 -1.97 -29.87 -28.98
CA HIS A 293 -0.82 -29.51 -28.18
C HIS A 293 -0.80 -28.00 -27.84
N TYR A 294 -1.11 -27.14 -28.80
CA TYR A 294 -1.22 -25.69 -28.54
C TYR A 294 -2.35 -25.40 -27.54
N LEU A 295 -3.47 -26.09 -27.65
CA LEU A 295 -4.58 -25.93 -26.69
C LEU A 295 -4.16 -26.34 -25.27
N GLU A 296 -3.47 -27.46 -25.12
CA GLU A 296 -2.95 -27.91 -23.82
C GLU A 296 -1.98 -26.91 -23.23
N ASN A 297 -1.09 -26.32 -24.04
CA ASN A 297 -0.18 -25.30 -23.61
C ASN A 297 -0.90 -24.02 -23.15
N VAL A 298 -1.91 -23.58 -23.89
CA VAL A 298 -2.72 -22.41 -23.50
C VAL A 298 -3.44 -22.64 -22.17
N LEU A 299 -4.02 -23.83 -21.98
CA LEU A 299 -4.70 -24.19 -20.72
C LEU A 299 -3.76 -24.21 -19.49
N GLN A 300 -2.46 -24.30 -19.70
CA GLN A 300 -1.45 -24.30 -18.64
C GLN A 300 -0.89 -22.90 -18.32
N LEU A 301 -1.25 -21.85 -19.09
CA LEU A 301 -0.82 -20.48 -18.78
C LEU A 301 -1.39 -20.01 -17.45
N GLU A 302 -0.64 -19.23 -16.70
CA GLU A 302 -1.07 -18.69 -15.40
C GLU A 302 -2.39 -17.92 -15.48
N ALA A 303 -2.56 -17.16 -16.54
CA ALA A 303 -3.78 -16.38 -16.75
C ALA A 303 -5.01 -17.24 -17.04
N VAL A 304 -4.82 -18.46 -17.55
CA VAL A 304 -5.88 -19.37 -18.03
C VAL A 304 -6.12 -20.53 -17.09
N ALA A 305 -5.05 -21.10 -16.50
CA ALA A 305 -5.12 -22.28 -15.66
C ALA A 305 -6.10 -22.13 -14.50
N CYS A 306 -6.81 -23.19 -14.16
CA CYS A 306 -7.77 -23.23 -13.07
C CYS A 306 -7.14 -22.90 -11.72
N LYS A 307 -7.83 -22.08 -10.94
CA LYS A 307 -7.41 -21.63 -9.61
C LYS A 307 -8.44 -21.94 -8.51
N ASP A 308 -9.25 -22.95 -8.69
CA ASP A 308 -10.29 -23.36 -7.72
C ASP A 308 -9.73 -23.58 -6.31
N TRP A 309 -8.53 -24.14 -6.24
CA TRP A 309 -7.81 -24.38 -4.99
C TRP A 309 -7.53 -23.09 -4.21
N LEU A 310 -7.54 -21.94 -4.87
CA LEU A 310 -7.35 -20.62 -4.28
C LEU A 310 -8.69 -19.89 -4.12
N THR A 311 -9.47 -19.79 -5.20
CA THR A 311 -10.71 -19.00 -5.24
C THR A 311 -11.80 -19.57 -4.33
N ASN A 312 -11.81 -20.88 -4.07
CA ASN A 312 -12.80 -21.52 -3.20
C ASN A 312 -12.50 -21.36 -1.69
N LYS A 313 -11.36 -20.77 -1.34
CA LYS A 313 -11.00 -20.48 0.06
C LYS A 313 -11.44 -19.09 0.55
N VAL A 314 -11.73 -18.18 -0.37
CA VAL A 314 -12.08 -16.79 -0.02
C VAL A 314 -13.58 -16.70 0.25
N ASP A 315 -13.95 -15.82 1.18
CA ASP A 315 -15.34 -15.46 1.40
C ASP A 315 -15.81 -14.56 0.25
N ARG A 316 -16.71 -15.09 -0.55
CA ARG A 316 -17.27 -14.41 -1.71
C ARG A 316 -18.54 -13.61 -1.40
N SER A 317 -18.98 -13.67 -0.16
CA SER A 317 -20.24 -13.08 0.31
C SER A 317 -20.04 -12.01 1.38
N VAL A 318 -18.84 -11.44 1.46
CA VAL A 318 -18.50 -10.35 2.41
C VAL A 318 -19.55 -9.24 2.32
N THR A 319 -20.07 -8.80 3.48
CA THR A 319 -21.14 -7.82 3.65
C THR A 319 -22.54 -8.23 3.23
N GLY A 320 -22.73 -9.36 2.56
CA GLY A 320 -24.04 -9.78 2.04
C GLY A 320 -24.61 -8.92 0.92
N LYS A 321 -23.82 -7.99 0.38
CA LYS A 321 -24.23 -7.10 -0.73
C LYS A 321 -23.79 -7.62 -2.11
N ILE A 322 -23.42 -8.88 -2.18
CA ILE A 322 -23.01 -9.49 -3.46
C ILE A 322 -24.26 -9.86 -4.25
N ALA A 323 -24.47 -9.18 -5.36
CA ALA A 323 -25.58 -9.47 -6.28
C ALA A 323 -25.23 -10.61 -7.24
N ARG A 324 -23.94 -10.74 -7.61
CA ARG A 324 -23.45 -11.81 -8.47
C ARG A 324 -21.99 -12.15 -8.16
N GLN A 325 -21.71 -13.42 -8.00
CA GLN A 325 -20.37 -13.95 -7.78
C GLN A 325 -19.76 -14.47 -9.08
N GLN A 326 -18.43 -14.61 -9.09
CA GLN A 326 -17.69 -15.24 -10.20
C GLN A 326 -18.02 -16.72 -10.33
N CYS A 327 -18.19 -17.41 -9.20
CA CYS A 327 -18.58 -18.81 -9.17
C CYS A 327 -20.09 -18.93 -9.24
N GLN A 328 -20.60 -19.77 -10.14
CA GLN A 328 -22.02 -19.91 -10.43
C GLN A 328 -22.43 -21.34 -10.74
N GLY A 329 -23.74 -21.55 -10.76
CA GLY A 329 -24.33 -22.84 -11.04
C GLY A 329 -24.21 -23.82 -9.87
N GLU A 330 -24.73 -25.04 -10.08
CA GLU A 330 -24.76 -26.09 -9.06
C GLU A 330 -23.34 -26.52 -8.62
N LEU A 331 -22.39 -26.51 -9.54
CA LEU A 331 -21.00 -26.90 -9.30
C LEU A 331 -20.14 -25.77 -8.75
N GLN A 332 -20.65 -24.54 -8.67
CA GLN A 332 -19.92 -23.36 -8.18
C GLN A 332 -18.55 -23.16 -8.86
N LEU A 333 -18.50 -23.34 -10.16
CA LEU A 333 -17.29 -23.13 -10.95
C LEU A 333 -17.08 -21.64 -11.25
N PRO A 334 -15.82 -21.16 -11.38
CA PRO A 334 -15.52 -19.78 -11.72
C PRO A 334 -15.71 -19.53 -13.23
N LEU A 335 -16.94 -19.67 -13.70
CA LEU A 335 -17.32 -19.56 -15.11
C LEU A 335 -17.69 -18.13 -15.53
N SER A 336 -17.66 -17.19 -14.62
CA SER A 336 -18.08 -15.81 -14.89
C SER A 336 -16.94 -14.84 -14.63
N ASP A 337 -16.62 -14.00 -15.62
CA ASP A 337 -15.69 -12.90 -15.48
C ASP A 337 -16.36 -11.64 -14.87
N LEU A 338 -17.51 -11.83 -14.22
CA LEU A 338 -18.31 -10.76 -13.66
C LEU A 338 -18.56 -10.99 -12.18
N GLY A 339 -18.20 -9.98 -11.38
CA GLY A 339 -18.70 -9.80 -10.02
C GLY A 339 -19.58 -8.55 -9.94
N ALA A 340 -20.69 -8.62 -9.24
CA ALA A 340 -21.57 -7.48 -9.03
C ALA A 340 -21.87 -7.30 -7.55
N VAL A 341 -21.83 -6.04 -7.08
CA VAL A 341 -22.13 -5.62 -5.72
C VAL A 341 -23.31 -4.66 -5.77
N ALA A 342 -24.28 -4.81 -4.85
CA ALA A 342 -25.46 -3.95 -4.73
C ALA A 342 -25.17 -2.69 -3.90
#